data_731df0692119e1163b8247e2bd89cb2d
#
_entry.id   731df0692119e1163b8247e2bd89cb2d
#
_cell.length_a   1.000
_cell.length_b   1.000
_cell.length_c   1.000
_cell.angle_alpha   90.00
_cell.angle_beta   90.00
_cell.angle_gamma   90.00
#
_symmetry.space_group_name_H-M   'P 1'
#
loop_
_entity.id
_entity.type
_entity.pdbx_description
1 polymer ?
#
loop_
_entity_poly.entity_id
_entity_poly.type
_entity_poly.pdbx_seq_one_letter_code
_entity_poly.pdbx_strand_id
1 'polypeptide(L)'
;ELKCHGANAVKLRRMTEAGLVVSLGAGIYATPSLDPFIAAVLATAKYYPRAIISGLTALQIHGLAQEYVDKVDVDVPRETSIRNNLLNVHRVPKGRLVGITKLKHHEGVIQIYDRERSLCEAFRIDPSGPIFFRALKRYIKLGETNADRILEYDRAVKTDVLSHLRQELADD
;
A
#
# COMPACT_ATOMS: atom_id res chain seq x y z
N GLU A 1 12.14 9.74 14.93
CA GLU A 1 11.73 10.85 14.05
C GLU A 1 12.69 12.01 14.22
N LEU A 2 13.60 12.23 13.26
CA LEU A 2 14.37 13.45 13.21
C LEU A 2 13.46 14.56 12.64
N LYS A 3 12.66 15.21 13.48
CA LYS A 3 12.29 16.60 13.19
C LYS A 3 13.60 17.35 13.12
N CYS A 4 14.09 17.58 11.91
CA CYS A 4 15.31 18.36 11.68
C CYS A 4 15.05 19.85 11.95
N HIS A 5 14.83 20.21 13.21
CA HIS A 5 14.94 21.59 13.65
C HIS A 5 16.42 21.98 13.48
N GLY A 6 16.72 22.71 12.39
CA GLY A 6 18.04 23.23 12.13
C GLY A 6 19.05 22.29 11.43
N ALA A 7 18.65 21.14 10.90
CA ALA A 7 19.52 20.37 10.03
C ALA A 7 19.47 20.97 8.62
N ASN A 8 20.57 21.58 8.19
CA ASN A 8 20.72 22.03 6.82
C ASN A 8 21.12 20.86 5.90
N ALA A 9 21.02 21.05 4.58
CA ALA A 9 21.32 20.03 3.58
C ALA A 9 22.73 19.43 3.74
N VAL A 10 23.72 20.22 4.16
CA VAL A 10 25.09 19.77 4.39
C VAL A 10 25.17 18.80 5.56
N LYS A 11 24.48 19.08 6.66
CA LYS A 11 24.45 18.18 7.83
C LYS A 11 23.76 16.86 7.49
N LEU A 12 22.62 16.91 6.78
CA LEU A 12 21.89 15.70 6.35
C LEU A 12 22.74 14.84 5.39
N ARG A 13 23.45 15.47 4.46
CA ARG A 13 24.38 14.77 3.57
C ARG A 13 25.49 14.06 4.36
N ARG A 14 26.14 14.74 5.28
CA ARG A 14 27.18 14.14 6.16
C ARG A 14 26.62 13.00 7.00
N MET A 15 25.40 13.12 7.53
CA MET A 15 24.76 12.04 8.27
C MET A 15 24.46 10.82 7.39
N THR A 16 24.07 11.04 6.14
CA THR A 16 23.87 9.96 5.16
C THR A 16 25.18 9.28 4.80
N GLU A 17 26.24 10.06 4.52
CA GLU A 17 27.59 9.54 4.24
C GLU A 17 28.16 8.76 5.42
N ALA A 18 27.85 9.15 6.66
CA ALA A 18 28.24 8.45 7.88
C ALA A 18 27.32 7.25 8.23
N GLY A 19 26.28 6.94 7.42
CA GLY A 19 25.35 5.85 7.67
C GLY A 19 24.41 6.07 8.86
N LEU A 20 24.32 7.29 9.39
CA LEU A 20 23.45 7.63 10.52
C LEU A 20 21.98 7.79 10.12
N VAL A 21 21.73 8.08 8.87
CA VAL A 21 20.38 8.14 8.27
C VAL A 21 20.41 7.61 6.85
N VAL A 22 19.28 7.11 6.37
CA VAL A 22 19.05 6.70 4.98
C VAL A 22 18.14 7.73 4.31
N SER A 23 18.52 8.23 3.14
CA SER A 23 17.66 9.10 2.35
C SER A 23 16.67 8.23 1.56
N LEU A 24 15.39 8.53 1.72
CA LEU A 24 14.31 7.91 0.93
C LEU A 24 13.96 8.75 -0.32
N GLY A 25 14.63 9.91 -0.48
CA GLY A 25 14.29 10.89 -1.52
C GLY A 25 13.27 11.93 -1.03
N ALA A 26 12.99 12.95 -1.88
CA ALA A 26 12.03 14.03 -1.60
C ALA A 26 12.23 14.73 -0.23
N GLY A 27 13.47 14.77 0.29
CA GLY A 27 13.78 15.37 1.60
C GLY A 27 13.35 14.51 2.81
N ILE A 28 12.99 13.26 2.60
CA ILE A 28 12.60 12.31 3.65
C ILE A 28 13.80 11.44 4.01
N TYR A 29 14.03 11.29 5.32
CA TYR A 29 15.12 10.49 5.88
C TYR A 29 14.58 9.55 6.94
N ALA A 30 15.15 8.35 7.03
CA ALA A 30 14.82 7.33 8.01
C ALA A 30 16.05 6.90 8.80
N THR A 31 15.83 6.25 9.94
CA THR A 31 16.91 5.56 10.66
C THR A 31 17.30 4.29 9.89
N PRO A 32 18.60 3.91 9.86
CA PRO A 32 19.06 2.72 9.15
C PRO A 32 18.47 1.40 9.68
N SER A 33 17.95 1.41 10.90
CA SER A 33 17.30 0.25 11.53
C SER A 33 15.88 -0.02 11.04
N LEU A 34 15.26 0.95 10.34
CA LEU A 34 13.92 0.79 9.81
C LEU A 34 14.00 0.32 8.35
N ASP A 35 13.26 -0.71 8.02
CA ASP A 35 13.14 -1.19 6.64
C ASP A 35 12.73 -0.03 5.70
N PRO A 36 13.44 0.21 4.58
CA PRO A 36 13.18 1.35 3.71
C PRO A 36 11.76 1.39 3.14
N PHE A 37 11.16 0.24 2.85
CA PHE A 37 9.78 0.15 2.38
C PHE A 37 8.81 0.60 3.47
N ILE A 38 8.95 0.07 4.68
CA ILE A 38 8.13 0.48 5.83
C ILE A 38 8.33 1.96 6.15
N ALA A 39 9.57 2.45 6.09
CA ALA A 39 9.87 3.87 6.27
C ALA A 39 9.14 4.76 5.25
N ALA A 40 9.11 4.36 3.97
CA ALA A 40 8.41 5.10 2.92
C ALA A 40 6.88 5.10 3.13
N VAL A 41 6.30 3.97 3.53
CA VAL A 41 4.87 3.85 3.87
C VAL A 41 4.50 4.74 5.05
N LEU A 42 5.29 4.71 6.13
CA LEU A 42 5.05 5.55 7.32
C LEU A 42 5.20 7.04 7.01
N ALA A 43 6.21 7.40 6.22
CA ALA A 43 6.38 8.77 5.75
C ALA A 43 5.18 9.24 4.91
N THR A 44 4.66 8.36 4.04
CA THR A 44 3.46 8.62 3.25
C THR A 44 2.26 8.89 4.15
N ALA A 45 1.99 8.03 5.11
CA ALA A 45 0.88 8.18 6.06
C ALA A 45 0.98 9.50 6.86
N LYS A 46 2.19 9.90 7.22
CA LYS A 46 2.45 11.13 7.98
C LYS A 46 2.26 12.39 7.17
N TYR A 47 2.86 12.45 5.99
CA TYR A 47 2.85 13.68 5.15
C TYR A 47 1.59 13.79 4.30
N TYR A 48 0.92 12.68 4.03
CA TYR A 48 -0.30 12.59 3.22
C TYR A 48 -1.40 11.81 3.94
N PRO A 49 -1.93 12.33 5.06
CA PRO A 49 -2.88 11.58 5.92
C PRO A 49 -4.20 11.23 5.25
N ARG A 50 -4.49 11.81 4.08
CA ARG A 50 -5.67 11.48 3.26
C ARG A 50 -5.37 10.45 2.17
N ALA A 51 -4.11 10.08 1.97
CA ALA A 51 -3.73 9.03 1.05
C ALA A 51 -4.04 7.66 1.65
N ILE A 52 -4.56 6.78 0.83
CA ILE A 52 -4.86 5.41 1.19
C ILE A 52 -3.83 4.53 0.51
N ILE A 53 -3.07 3.76 1.28
CA ILE A 53 -2.14 2.79 0.74
C ILE A 53 -2.93 1.77 -0.07
N SER A 54 -2.53 1.55 -1.33
CA SER A 54 -3.27 0.76 -2.32
C SER A 54 -2.34 -0.14 -3.15
N GLY A 55 -2.85 -0.73 -4.20
CA GLY A 55 -2.10 -1.44 -5.22
C GLY A 55 -1.16 -2.52 -4.68
N LEU A 56 0.01 -2.65 -5.30
CA LEU A 56 1.04 -3.62 -4.88
C LEU A 56 1.56 -3.36 -3.48
N THR A 57 1.63 -2.10 -3.05
CA THR A 57 2.05 -1.73 -1.69
C THR A 57 1.12 -2.30 -0.63
N ALA A 58 -0.20 -2.18 -0.81
CA ALA A 58 -1.17 -2.76 0.12
C ALA A 58 -1.12 -4.29 0.12
N LEU A 59 -1.03 -4.91 -1.06
CA LEU A 59 -0.87 -6.37 -1.20
C LEU A 59 0.36 -6.88 -0.46
N GLN A 60 1.49 -6.18 -0.56
CA GLN A 60 2.72 -6.55 0.13
C GLN A 60 2.60 -6.42 1.65
N ILE A 61 2.00 -5.35 2.15
CA ILE A 61 1.76 -5.15 3.59
C ILE A 61 0.86 -6.26 4.15
N HIS A 62 -0.14 -6.70 3.38
CA HIS A 62 -1.02 -7.82 3.76
C HIS A 62 -0.41 -9.22 3.53
N GLY A 63 0.81 -9.32 3.02
CA GLY A 63 1.46 -10.60 2.71
C GLY A 63 0.90 -11.30 1.48
N LEU A 64 0.09 -10.61 0.67
CA LEU A 64 -0.54 -11.15 -0.54
C LEU A 64 0.34 -11.06 -1.79
N ALA A 65 1.36 -10.19 -1.79
CA ALA A 65 2.34 -10.03 -2.87
C ALA A 65 3.78 -10.03 -2.34
N GLN A 66 4.73 -10.32 -3.23
CA GLN A 66 6.17 -10.26 -2.96
C GLN A 66 6.93 -9.54 -4.09
N GLU A 67 6.19 -8.93 -4.99
CA GLU A 67 6.73 -8.15 -6.09
C GLU A 67 7.49 -6.94 -5.56
N TYR A 68 8.61 -6.59 -6.20
CA TYR A 68 9.35 -5.39 -5.84
C TYR A 68 8.53 -4.13 -6.11
N VAL A 69 8.51 -3.22 -5.16
CA VAL A 69 7.80 -1.93 -5.24
C VAL A 69 8.81 -0.81 -5.05
N ASP A 70 9.06 -0.02 -6.09
CA ASP A 70 9.98 1.12 -6.08
C ASP A 70 9.34 2.41 -5.54
N LYS A 71 8.01 2.48 -5.60
CA LYS A 71 7.20 3.62 -5.13
C LYS A 71 6.00 3.12 -4.34
N VAL A 72 5.61 3.91 -3.37
CA VAL A 72 4.40 3.62 -2.57
C VAL A 72 3.15 3.91 -3.40
N ASP A 73 2.35 2.88 -3.68
CA ASP A 73 1.05 3.03 -4.33
C ASP A 73 0.05 3.66 -3.36
N VAL A 74 -0.59 4.73 -3.82
CA VAL A 74 -1.63 5.41 -3.03
C VAL A 74 -2.83 5.79 -3.89
N ASP A 75 -4.02 5.55 -3.34
CA ASP A 75 -5.25 6.07 -3.88
C ASP A 75 -5.65 7.36 -3.13
N VAL A 76 -6.10 8.35 -3.90
CA VAL A 76 -6.61 9.61 -3.36
C VAL A 76 -7.88 10.02 -4.11
N PRO A 77 -8.77 10.82 -3.47
CA PRO A 77 -9.89 11.43 -4.19
C PRO A 77 -9.43 12.23 -5.41
N ARG A 78 -10.24 12.25 -6.47
CA ARG A 78 -9.91 12.90 -7.76
C ARG A 78 -9.45 14.35 -7.64
N GLU A 79 -10.03 15.09 -6.70
CA GLU A 79 -9.74 16.50 -6.42
C GLU A 79 -8.40 16.72 -5.70
N THR A 80 -7.76 15.67 -5.23
CA THR A 80 -6.51 15.77 -4.47
C THR A 80 -5.32 15.93 -5.39
N SER A 81 -4.48 16.94 -5.13
CA SER A 81 -3.22 17.14 -5.84
C SER A 81 -2.05 16.76 -4.93
N ILE A 82 -1.39 15.65 -5.27
CA ILE A 82 -0.14 15.22 -4.65
C ILE A 82 0.90 15.07 -5.76
N ARG A 83 2.08 15.65 -5.53
CA ARG A 83 3.27 15.47 -6.39
C ARG A 83 4.43 15.07 -5.50
N ASN A 84 4.79 13.80 -5.54
CA ASN A 84 5.95 13.25 -4.85
C ASN A 84 6.47 12.06 -5.65
N ASN A 85 7.75 12.05 -5.97
CA ASN A 85 8.39 10.99 -6.76
C ASN A 85 8.56 9.66 -6.01
N LEU A 86 8.34 9.64 -4.70
CA LEU A 86 8.25 8.40 -3.91
C LEU A 86 6.88 7.71 -4.03
N LEU A 87 5.88 8.39 -4.60
CA LEU A 87 4.51 7.91 -4.67
C LEU A 87 4.11 7.60 -6.11
N ASN A 88 3.38 6.52 -6.26
CA ASN A 88 2.56 6.22 -7.42
C ASN A 88 1.12 6.60 -7.08
N VAL A 89 0.66 7.76 -7.54
CA VAL A 89 -0.62 8.36 -7.10
C VAL A 89 -1.72 8.05 -8.09
N HIS A 90 -2.72 7.31 -7.64
CA HIS A 90 -3.94 7.02 -8.38
C HIS A 90 -5.08 7.90 -7.90
N ARG A 91 -5.72 8.62 -8.82
CA ARG A 91 -6.88 9.47 -8.52
C ARG A 91 -8.15 8.72 -8.81
N VAL A 92 -8.91 8.41 -7.77
CA VAL A 92 -10.10 7.57 -7.87
C VAL A 92 -11.37 8.32 -7.47
N PRO A 93 -12.53 7.97 -8.06
CA PRO A 93 -13.82 8.51 -7.64
C PRO A 93 -14.12 8.14 -6.19
N LYS A 94 -14.77 9.03 -5.44
CA LYS A 94 -15.16 8.79 -4.03
C LYS A 94 -15.92 7.48 -3.82
N GLY A 95 -16.82 7.10 -4.74
CA GLY A 95 -17.57 5.85 -4.65
C GLY A 95 -16.74 4.56 -4.79
N ARG A 96 -15.45 4.67 -5.16
CA ARG A 96 -14.51 3.54 -5.20
C ARG A 96 -13.54 3.50 -4.02
N LEU A 97 -13.58 4.51 -3.14
CA LEU A 97 -12.79 4.58 -1.91
C LEU A 97 -13.52 3.81 -0.80
N VAL A 98 -13.69 2.50 -0.99
CA VAL A 98 -14.32 1.55 -0.06
C VAL A 98 -13.29 0.58 0.49
N GLY A 99 -13.57 -0.07 1.61
CA GLY A 99 -12.65 -1.06 2.21
C GLY A 99 -11.43 -0.43 2.88
N ILE A 100 -11.55 0.83 3.33
CA ILE A 100 -10.45 1.52 4.02
C ILE A 100 -10.40 1.09 5.47
N THR A 101 -9.23 0.67 5.93
CA THR A 101 -8.97 0.34 7.32
C THR A 101 -7.76 1.11 7.85
N LYS A 102 -7.54 1.02 9.16
CA LYS A 102 -6.40 1.64 9.84
C LYS A 102 -5.48 0.56 10.38
N LEU A 103 -4.27 0.50 9.85
CA LEU A 103 -3.21 -0.33 10.38
C LEU A 103 -2.40 0.49 11.39
N LYS A 104 -2.33 0.00 12.63
CA LYS A 104 -1.51 0.61 13.68
C LYS A 104 -0.09 0.07 13.59
N HIS A 105 0.87 0.95 13.55
CA HIS A 105 2.29 0.68 13.69
C HIS A 105 2.82 1.52 14.85
N HIS A 106 3.88 1.08 15.54
CA HIS A 106 4.44 1.83 16.67
C HIS A 106 4.86 3.26 16.31
N GLU A 107 5.21 3.50 15.04
CA GLU A 107 5.59 4.82 14.50
C GLU A 107 4.40 5.65 13.99
N GLY A 108 3.18 5.08 13.89
CA GLY A 108 2.03 5.81 13.41
C GLY A 108 0.84 4.96 12.97
N VAL A 109 -0.13 5.62 12.36
CA VAL A 109 -1.35 4.99 11.83
C VAL A 109 -1.37 5.16 10.31
N ILE A 110 -1.56 4.07 9.61
CA ILE A 110 -1.58 3.99 8.15
C ILE A 110 -3.03 3.76 7.72
N GLN A 111 -3.56 4.59 6.80
CA GLN A 111 -4.79 4.27 6.08
C GLN A 111 -4.44 3.36 4.90
N ILE A 112 -5.10 2.23 4.80
CA ILE A 112 -4.82 1.20 3.82
C ILE A 112 -6.13 0.51 3.41
N TYR A 113 -6.22 -0.01 2.21
CA TYR A 113 -7.27 -0.95 1.88
C TYR A 113 -7.13 -2.25 2.69
N ASP A 114 -8.25 -2.83 3.11
CA ASP A 114 -8.24 -4.15 3.73
C ASP A 114 -7.83 -5.25 2.73
N ARG A 115 -7.70 -6.49 3.21
CA ARG A 115 -7.23 -7.62 2.40
C ARG A 115 -8.12 -7.89 1.20
N GLU A 116 -9.42 -7.90 1.40
CA GLU A 116 -10.42 -8.18 0.37
C GLU A 116 -10.42 -7.08 -0.70
N ARG A 117 -10.36 -5.83 -0.27
CA ARG A 117 -10.27 -4.71 -1.21
C ARG A 117 -8.94 -4.68 -1.96
N SER A 118 -7.84 -5.05 -1.28
CA SER A 118 -6.52 -5.19 -1.91
C SER A 118 -6.50 -6.32 -2.95
N LEU A 119 -7.24 -7.40 -2.71
CA LEU A 119 -7.40 -8.47 -3.69
C LEU A 119 -8.15 -8.00 -4.95
N CYS A 120 -9.18 -7.15 -4.81
CA CYS A 120 -9.82 -6.49 -5.95
C CYS A 120 -8.85 -5.55 -6.70
N GLU A 121 -7.89 -4.91 -6.03
CA GLU A 121 -6.83 -4.15 -6.71
C GLU A 121 -5.88 -5.09 -7.49
N ALA A 122 -5.51 -6.26 -6.93
CA ALA A 122 -4.72 -7.25 -7.65
C ALA A 122 -5.40 -7.69 -8.95
N PHE A 123 -6.71 -7.94 -8.91
CA PHE A 123 -7.51 -8.26 -10.09
C PHE A 123 -7.50 -7.10 -11.11
N ARG A 124 -7.61 -5.86 -10.67
CA ARG A 124 -7.59 -4.70 -11.57
C ARG A 124 -6.23 -4.46 -12.23
N ILE A 125 -5.14 -4.77 -11.52
CA ILE A 125 -3.78 -4.65 -12.03
C ILE A 125 -3.50 -5.73 -13.07
N ASP A 126 -3.92 -6.96 -12.79
CA ASP A 126 -3.57 -8.14 -13.58
C ASP A 126 -4.70 -9.19 -13.56
N PRO A 127 -5.84 -8.94 -14.28
CA PRO A 127 -7.08 -9.72 -14.13
C PRO A 127 -6.94 -11.22 -14.43
N SER A 128 -6.06 -11.58 -15.34
CA SER A 128 -5.84 -12.97 -15.78
C SER A 128 -4.39 -13.41 -15.57
N GLY A 129 -3.65 -12.70 -14.75
CA GLY A 129 -2.22 -12.90 -14.65
C GLY A 129 -1.75 -13.37 -13.28
N PRO A 130 -0.44 -13.61 -13.19
CA PRO A 130 0.16 -14.26 -12.04
C PRO A 130 0.09 -13.43 -10.75
N ILE A 131 -0.01 -12.10 -10.81
CA ILE A 131 -0.11 -11.25 -9.61
C ILE A 131 -1.42 -11.55 -8.89
N PHE A 132 -2.53 -11.52 -9.62
CA PHE A 132 -3.85 -11.80 -9.06
C PHE A 132 -3.95 -13.23 -8.51
N PHE A 133 -3.61 -14.24 -9.31
CA PHE A 133 -3.76 -15.63 -8.87
C PHE A 133 -2.83 -15.98 -7.68
N ARG A 134 -1.62 -15.45 -7.64
CA ARG A 134 -0.76 -15.62 -6.45
C ARG A 134 -1.35 -14.95 -5.20
N ALA A 135 -1.89 -13.74 -5.35
CA ALA A 135 -2.55 -13.03 -4.26
C ALA A 135 -3.77 -13.79 -3.76
N LEU A 136 -4.61 -14.31 -4.67
CA LEU A 136 -5.79 -15.11 -4.35
C LEU A 136 -5.43 -16.39 -3.58
N LYS A 137 -4.45 -17.15 -4.07
CA LYS A 137 -3.98 -18.38 -3.38
C LYS A 137 -3.42 -18.10 -1.99
N ARG A 138 -2.68 -16.99 -1.83
CA ARG A 138 -2.19 -16.58 -0.51
C ARG A 138 -3.33 -16.16 0.41
N TYR A 139 -4.31 -15.43 -0.11
CA TYR A 139 -5.50 -15.04 0.65
C TYR A 139 -6.27 -16.27 1.17
N ILE A 140 -6.49 -17.28 0.33
CA ILE A 140 -7.13 -18.53 0.72
C ILE A 140 -6.32 -19.25 1.84
N LYS A 141 -5.00 -19.31 1.69
CA LYS A 141 -4.12 -19.93 2.70
C LYS A 141 -4.14 -19.24 4.07
N LEU A 142 -4.53 -17.96 4.14
CA LEU A 142 -4.72 -17.28 5.43
C LEU A 142 -5.91 -17.81 6.22
N GLY A 143 -6.84 -18.55 5.58
CA GLY A 143 -7.99 -19.20 6.23
C GLY A 143 -9.10 -18.24 6.71
N GLU A 144 -8.97 -16.94 6.45
CA GLU A 144 -9.93 -15.92 6.89
C GLU A 144 -10.64 -15.30 5.67
N THR A 145 -11.27 -16.15 4.85
CA THR A 145 -11.97 -15.69 3.65
C THR A 145 -13.29 -14.99 3.97
N ASN A 146 -13.52 -13.81 3.42
CA ASN A 146 -14.75 -13.03 3.59
C ASN A 146 -15.42 -12.76 2.24
N ALA A 147 -16.25 -13.73 1.80
CA ALA A 147 -16.94 -13.68 0.52
C ALA A 147 -17.92 -12.50 0.41
N ASP A 148 -18.58 -12.13 1.51
CA ASP A 148 -19.55 -11.03 1.52
C ASP A 148 -18.86 -9.67 1.28
N ARG A 149 -17.72 -9.44 1.89
CA ARG A 149 -16.90 -8.26 1.62
C ARG A 149 -16.38 -8.21 0.19
N ILE A 150 -15.90 -9.34 -0.33
CA ILE A 150 -15.45 -9.42 -1.72
C ILE A 150 -16.61 -9.06 -2.66
N LEU A 151 -17.82 -9.60 -2.42
CA LEU A 151 -19.00 -9.28 -3.22
C LEU A 151 -19.35 -7.78 -3.19
N GLU A 152 -19.26 -7.17 -2.02
CA GLU A 152 -19.48 -5.72 -1.85
C GLU A 152 -18.47 -4.91 -2.70
N TYR A 153 -17.19 -5.28 -2.60
CA TYR A 153 -16.13 -4.56 -3.31
C TYR A 153 -16.15 -4.83 -4.82
N ASP A 154 -16.44 -6.06 -5.26
CA ASP A 154 -16.63 -6.38 -6.69
C ASP A 154 -17.68 -5.46 -7.33
N ARG A 155 -18.80 -5.23 -6.64
CA ARG A 155 -19.84 -4.30 -7.10
C ARG A 155 -19.35 -2.86 -7.16
N ALA A 156 -18.64 -2.41 -6.11
CA ALA A 156 -18.19 -1.02 -5.99
C ALA A 156 -17.09 -0.66 -7.01
N VAL A 157 -16.16 -1.58 -7.28
CA VAL A 157 -15.00 -1.33 -8.15
C VAL A 157 -15.03 -2.05 -9.49
N LYS A 158 -16.10 -2.85 -9.74
CA LYS A 158 -16.35 -3.59 -10.98
C LYS A 158 -15.25 -4.61 -11.26
N THR A 159 -15.06 -5.53 -10.33
CA THR A 159 -14.20 -6.71 -10.43
C THR A 159 -15.03 -7.98 -10.36
N ASP A 160 -14.40 -9.15 -10.51
CA ASP A 160 -15.04 -10.46 -10.44
C ASP A 160 -14.21 -11.45 -9.60
N VAL A 161 -13.67 -10.94 -8.50
CA VAL A 161 -12.82 -11.71 -7.60
C VAL A 161 -13.57 -12.85 -6.94
N LEU A 162 -14.85 -12.64 -6.62
CA LEU A 162 -15.67 -13.66 -5.95
C LEU A 162 -15.86 -14.92 -6.79
N SER A 163 -16.03 -14.78 -8.12
CA SER A 163 -16.15 -15.93 -9.02
C SER A 163 -14.87 -16.76 -9.01
N HIS A 164 -13.72 -16.09 -9.10
CA HIS A 164 -12.42 -16.76 -9.03
C HIS A 164 -12.16 -17.43 -7.67
N LEU A 165 -12.54 -16.76 -6.56
CA LEU A 165 -12.43 -17.35 -5.23
C LEU A 165 -13.24 -18.65 -5.11
N ARG A 166 -14.48 -18.65 -5.62
CA ARG A 166 -15.35 -19.85 -5.59
C ARG A 166 -14.79 -20.98 -6.41
N GLN A 167 -14.20 -20.66 -7.57
CA GLN A 167 -13.57 -21.65 -8.43
C GLN A 167 -12.36 -22.28 -7.75
N GLU A 168 -11.43 -21.49 -7.22
CA GLU A 168 -10.23 -22.00 -6.53
C GLU A 168 -10.61 -22.85 -5.30
N LEU A 169 -11.66 -22.47 -4.56
CA LEU A 169 -12.14 -23.27 -3.41
C LEU A 169 -12.88 -24.56 -3.80
N ALA A 170 -13.36 -24.66 -5.04
CA ALA A 170 -14.01 -25.89 -5.54
C ALA A 170 -12.99 -26.88 -6.12
N ASP A 171 -11.82 -26.39 -6.52
CA ASP A 171 -10.75 -27.18 -7.12
C ASP A 171 -9.76 -27.75 -6.08
N ASP A 172 -9.84 -27.31 -4.79
CA ASP A 172 -9.10 -27.82 -3.63
C ASP A 172 -9.89 -28.94 -2.93
#